data_21acdebde13b89d9c5cb396b762c1fed
#
_entry.id   21acdebde13b89d9c5cb396b762c1fed
#
_cell.length_a   1.000
_cell.length_b   1.000
_cell.length_c   1.000
_cell.angle_alpha   90.00
_cell.angle_beta   90.00
_cell.angle_gamma   90.00
#
_symmetry.space_group_name_H-M   'P 1'
#
loop_
_entity.id
_entity.type
_entity.pdbx_description
1 polymer ?
#
loop_
_entity_poly.entity_id
_entity_poly.type
_entity_poly.pdbx_seq_one_letter_code
_entity_poly.pdbx_strand_id
1 'polypeptide(L)'
;MVPVGDIAGNIKKLTDKITVQAHWDFDYYTRLADEIRTRLSKYFGDNRFPILPQRAVRAIRQTLDAEDIVTLDNGVYKIWFERNYRCARPNTLLLDNALATMGAGLPSGMMAKMINPNKKVVSVCGDGGFMMNSQEMETAVRLGLDLTVIILNDNAYGMIKWKQTGMGFESFGLDLGNLLPIISTI
;
A
#
# COMPACT_ATOMS: atom_id res chain seq x y z
N MET A 1 6.82 23.08 -22.13
CA MET A 1 6.15 22.22 -23.13
C MET A 1 6.21 20.79 -22.63
N VAL A 2 5.09 20.19 -22.31
CA VAL A 2 5.05 18.78 -21.88
C VAL A 2 4.99 17.94 -23.16
N PRO A 3 5.90 16.98 -23.39
CA PRO A 3 5.83 16.11 -24.55
C PRO A 3 4.55 15.27 -24.49
N VAL A 4 3.69 15.44 -25.48
CA VAL A 4 2.49 14.62 -25.65
C VAL A 4 2.85 13.45 -26.56
N GLY A 5 2.56 12.22 -26.14
CA GLY A 5 2.78 11.04 -26.94
C GLY A 5 3.28 9.82 -26.16
N ASP A 6 3.75 8.83 -26.86
CA ASP A 6 4.31 7.61 -26.28
C ASP A 6 5.55 7.89 -25.41
N ILE A 7 5.43 7.62 -24.10
CA ILE A 7 6.49 7.85 -23.11
C ILE A 7 7.74 7.03 -23.45
N ALA A 8 7.56 5.77 -23.81
CA ALA A 8 8.67 4.87 -24.13
C ALA A 8 9.47 5.36 -25.35
N GLY A 9 8.77 5.76 -26.41
CA GLY A 9 9.37 6.34 -27.60
C GLY A 9 10.09 7.67 -27.33
N ASN A 10 9.54 8.51 -26.45
CA ASN A 10 10.17 9.77 -26.06
C ASN A 10 11.43 9.54 -25.20
N ILE A 11 11.39 8.59 -24.26
CA ILE A 11 12.57 8.20 -23.47
C ILE A 11 13.67 7.67 -24.40
N LYS A 12 13.33 6.79 -25.33
CA LYS A 12 14.30 6.28 -26.31
C LYS A 12 14.96 7.39 -27.09
N LYS A 13 14.17 8.32 -27.66
CA LYS A 13 14.70 9.50 -28.39
C LYS A 13 15.59 10.38 -27.53
N LEU A 14 15.28 10.49 -26.23
CA LEU A 14 16.13 11.24 -25.29
C LEU A 14 17.43 10.49 -25.04
N THR A 15 17.37 9.19 -24.79
CA THR A 15 18.54 8.34 -24.55
C THR A 15 19.51 8.38 -25.74
N ASP A 16 19.00 8.37 -26.97
CA ASP A 16 19.82 8.44 -28.20
C ASP A 16 20.57 9.79 -28.33
N LYS A 17 20.14 10.81 -27.60
CA LYS A 17 20.73 12.17 -27.64
C LYS A 17 21.60 12.51 -26.43
N ILE A 18 21.56 11.72 -25.39
CA ILE A 18 22.31 11.95 -24.16
C ILE A 18 23.65 11.22 -24.25
N THR A 19 24.72 11.96 -24.01
CA THR A 19 26.06 11.38 -23.83
C THR A 19 26.29 11.05 -22.36
N VAL A 20 27.03 9.96 -22.10
CA VAL A 20 27.40 9.57 -20.75
C VAL A 20 28.18 10.72 -20.09
N GLN A 21 27.76 11.12 -18.90
CA GLN A 21 28.38 12.16 -18.11
C GLN A 21 29.22 11.53 -17.00
N ALA A 22 30.50 11.90 -16.91
CA ALA A 22 31.43 11.34 -15.92
C ALA A 22 31.46 12.12 -14.59
N HIS A 23 30.73 13.24 -14.51
CA HIS A 23 30.80 14.14 -13.34
C HIS A 23 29.75 13.85 -12.25
N TRP A 24 28.93 12.82 -12.42
CA TRP A 24 27.95 12.42 -11.42
C TRP A 24 28.62 11.66 -10.27
N ASP A 25 28.50 12.17 -9.05
CA ASP A 25 28.86 11.43 -7.84
C ASP A 25 27.71 10.53 -7.39
N PHE A 26 27.66 9.32 -7.93
CA PHE A 26 26.66 8.31 -7.52
C PHE A 26 26.96 7.69 -6.15
N ASP A 27 28.19 7.80 -5.63
CA ASP A 27 28.56 7.20 -4.35
C ASP A 27 27.82 7.86 -3.19
N TYR A 28 27.62 9.17 -3.26
CA TYR A 28 26.78 9.88 -2.29
C TYR A 28 25.34 9.33 -2.25
N TYR A 29 24.71 9.21 -3.42
CA TYR A 29 23.33 8.73 -3.52
C TYR A 29 23.18 7.27 -3.13
N THR A 30 24.17 6.43 -3.45
CA THR A 30 24.20 5.02 -3.06
C THR A 30 24.28 4.88 -1.55
N ARG A 31 25.20 5.61 -0.89
CA ARG A 31 25.30 5.62 0.58
C ARG A 31 24.02 6.10 1.24
N LEU A 32 23.43 7.19 0.73
CA LEU A 32 22.16 7.71 1.26
C LEU A 32 21.03 6.69 1.11
N ALA A 33 20.93 6.03 -0.04
CA ALA A 33 19.93 4.99 -0.27
C ALA A 33 20.09 3.80 0.70
N ASP A 34 21.31 3.38 0.96
CA ASP A 34 21.62 2.28 1.90
C ASP A 34 21.32 2.69 3.35
N GLU A 35 21.61 3.91 3.73
CA GLU A 35 21.24 4.45 5.05
C GLU A 35 19.73 4.48 5.25
N ILE A 36 18.97 4.96 4.25
CA ILE A 36 17.51 4.94 4.28
C ILE A 36 17.00 3.50 4.39
N ARG A 37 17.50 2.57 3.59
CA ARG A 37 17.11 1.15 3.64
C ARG A 37 17.36 0.55 5.03
N THR A 38 18.51 0.84 5.62
CA THR A 38 18.87 0.39 6.97
C THR A 38 17.90 0.91 8.01
N ARG A 39 17.58 2.20 7.96
CA ARG A 39 16.59 2.82 8.87
C ARG A 39 15.19 2.22 8.71
N LEU A 40 14.73 2.01 7.49
CA LEU A 40 13.43 1.42 7.20
C LEU A 40 13.33 -0.04 7.66
N SER A 41 14.42 -0.80 7.56
CA SER A 41 14.45 -2.22 7.94
C SER A 41 14.63 -2.47 9.44
N LYS A 42 14.91 -1.46 10.25
CA LYS A 42 15.26 -1.57 11.67
C LYS A 42 14.27 -2.44 12.48
N TYR A 43 12.99 -2.38 12.16
CA TYR A 43 11.93 -3.06 12.91
C TYR A 43 11.34 -4.26 12.17
N PHE A 44 11.98 -4.75 11.12
CA PHE A 44 11.47 -5.88 10.34
C PHE A 44 11.42 -7.20 11.11
N GLY A 45 12.26 -7.38 12.12
CA GLY A 45 12.30 -8.56 12.98
C GLY A 45 11.61 -8.38 14.34
N ASP A 46 10.97 -7.24 14.58
CA ASP A 46 10.34 -6.96 15.87
C ASP A 46 9.03 -7.76 16.03
N ASN A 47 8.96 -8.60 17.05
CA ASN A 47 7.84 -9.51 17.31
C ASN A 47 6.88 -9.01 18.40
N ARG A 48 6.97 -7.72 18.79
CA ARG A 48 6.03 -7.15 19.76
C ARG A 48 4.59 -7.20 19.27
N PHE A 49 3.68 -7.17 20.22
CA PHE A 49 2.25 -6.94 19.96
C PHE A 49 1.81 -5.66 20.71
N PRO A 50 1.01 -4.78 20.09
CA PRO A 50 0.55 -4.80 18.70
C PRO A 50 1.68 -4.80 17.67
N ILE A 51 1.43 -5.46 16.51
CA ILE A 51 2.43 -5.60 15.45
C ILE A 51 2.81 -4.25 14.86
N LEU A 52 4.11 -4.04 14.64
CA LEU A 52 4.57 -2.82 13.98
C LEU A 52 4.24 -2.84 12.47
N PRO A 53 3.85 -1.71 11.89
CA PRO A 53 3.51 -1.63 10.46
C PRO A 53 4.62 -2.16 9.54
N GLN A 54 5.89 -1.86 9.82
CA GLN A 54 7.02 -2.36 9.04
C GLN A 54 7.11 -3.88 9.05
N ARG A 55 6.82 -4.50 10.20
CA ARG A 55 6.81 -5.96 10.35
C ARG A 55 5.66 -6.59 9.58
N ALA A 56 4.46 -5.97 9.62
CA ALA A 56 3.29 -6.42 8.87
C ALA A 56 3.55 -6.37 7.36
N VAL A 57 4.04 -5.25 6.84
CA VAL A 57 4.38 -5.09 5.41
C VAL A 57 5.39 -6.13 4.96
N ARG A 58 6.45 -6.37 5.76
CA ARG A 58 7.44 -7.40 5.45
C ARG A 58 6.82 -8.80 5.43
N ALA A 59 6.00 -9.14 6.42
CA ALA A 59 5.35 -10.45 6.48
C ALA A 59 4.48 -10.69 5.24
N ILE A 60 3.65 -9.72 4.85
CA ILE A 60 2.85 -9.80 3.64
C ILE A 60 3.74 -10.02 2.40
N ARG A 61 4.83 -9.25 2.25
CA ARG A 61 5.73 -9.42 1.10
C ARG A 61 6.38 -10.81 1.06
N GLN A 62 6.71 -11.38 2.21
CA GLN A 62 7.38 -12.69 2.31
C GLN A 62 6.47 -13.88 1.98
N THR A 63 5.15 -13.72 2.12
CA THR A 63 4.16 -14.77 1.81
C THR A 63 3.70 -14.78 0.36
N LEU A 64 4.07 -13.76 -0.41
CA LEU A 64 3.63 -13.56 -1.79
C LEU A 64 4.75 -13.83 -2.79
N ASP A 65 4.40 -14.39 -3.93
CA ASP A 65 5.29 -14.54 -5.06
C ASP A 65 5.48 -13.21 -5.81
N ALA A 66 6.38 -13.18 -6.79
CA ALA A 66 6.72 -11.96 -7.52
C ALA A 66 5.55 -11.39 -8.34
N GLU A 67 4.66 -12.24 -8.78
CA GLU A 67 3.51 -11.91 -9.65
C GLU A 67 2.20 -11.67 -8.86
N ASP A 68 2.19 -11.97 -7.56
CA ASP A 68 1.02 -11.80 -6.71
C ASP A 68 0.71 -10.32 -6.48
N ILE A 69 -0.56 -10.02 -6.22
CA ILE A 69 -1.06 -8.66 -6.22
C ILE A 69 -1.47 -8.24 -4.80
N VAL A 70 -1.05 -7.05 -4.40
CA VAL A 70 -1.56 -6.37 -3.22
C VAL A 70 -2.37 -5.15 -3.66
N THR A 71 -3.58 -5.00 -3.14
CA THR A 71 -4.36 -3.76 -3.27
C THR A 71 -4.40 -3.04 -1.94
N LEU A 72 -4.24 -1.73 -1.96
CA LEU A 72 -4.27 -0.89 -0.77
C LEU A 72 -5.49 0.03 -0.79
N ASP A 73 -6.18 0.07 0.32
CA ASP A 73 -7.12 1.15 0.61
C ASP A 73 -6.37 2.41 1.10
N ASN A 74 -7.07 3.49 1.32
CA ASN A 74 -6.50 4.76 1.75
C ASN A 74 -6.57 4.93 3.27
N GLY A 75 -5.40 5.03 3.89
CA GLY A 75 -5.21 5.18 5.33
C GLY A 75 -3.73 5.39 5.68
N VAL A 76 -3.42 5.58 6.96
CA VAL A 76 -2.05 5.84 7.43
C VAL A 76 -1.08 4.70 7.09
N TYR A 77 -1.55 3.47 7.05
CA TYR A 77 -0.75 2.29 6.70
C TYR A 77 -0.21 2.32 5.27
N LYS A 78 -0.87 3.05 4.35
CA LYS A 78 -0.40 3.25 2.98
C LYS A 78 1.03 3.81 2.94
N ILE A 79 1.36 4.75 3.84
CA ILE A 79 2.71 5.32 3.97
C ILE A 79 3.75 4.23 4.27
N TRP A 80 3.39 3.24 5.09
CA TRP A 80 4.27 2.13 5.42
C TRP A 80 4.49 1.17 4.25
N PHE A 81 3.45 0.90 3.46
CA PHE A 81 3.56 0.14 2.22
C PHE A 81 4.42 0.87 1.19
N GLU A 82 4.17 2.15 0.94
CA GLU A 82 4.95 2.96 0.00
C GLU A 82 6.44 2.98 0.33
N ARG A 83 6.79 2.97 1.62
CA ARG A 83 8.19 3.01 2.07
C ARG A 83 8.86 1.64 2.15
N ASN A 84 8.13 0.59 2.46
CA ASN A 84 8.71 -0.70 2.85
C ASN A 84 8.36 -1.86 1.92
N TYR A 85 7.28 -1.77 1.13
CA TYR A 85 6.89 -2.83 0.21
C TYR A 85 7.70 -2.75 -1.08
N ARG A 86 8.41 -3.84 -1.40
CA ARG A 86 9.18 -3.93 -2.65
C ARG A 86 8.38 -4.68 -3.70
N CYS A 87 7.94 -3.96 -4.72
CA CYS A 87 7.33 -4.56 -5.89
C CYS A 87 8.39 -5.31 -6.70
N ALA A 88 8.16 -6.60 -6.96
CA ALA A 88 9.03 -7.42 -7.79
C ALA A 88 8.69 -7.28 -9.28
N ARG A 89 7.45 -6.96 -9.61
CA ARG A 89 6.92 -6.79 -10.96
C ARG A 89 6.02 -5.55 -11.05
N PRO A 90 5.88 -4.95 -12.24
CA PRO A 90 4.88 -3.90 -12.48
C PRO A 90 3.46 -4.38 -12.16
N ASN A 91 2.61 -3.49 -11.70
CA ASN A 91 1.19 -3.74 -11.41
C ASN A 91 0.93 -4.83 -10.35
N THR A 92 1.86 -5.03 -9.41
CA THR A 92 1.70 -5.97 -8.28
C THR A 92 1.42 -5.26 -6.95
N LEU A 93 1.45 -3.95 -6.91
CA LEU A 93 0.95 -3.11 -5.82
C LEU A 93 0.03 -2.05 -6.41
N LEU A 94 -1.26 -2.17 -6.15
CA LEU A 94 -2.29 -1.27 -6.66
C LEU A 94 -2.76 -0.34 -5.55
N LEU A 95 -2.70 0.94 -5.79
CA LEU A 95 -3.12 1.97 -4.85
C LEU A 95 -3.65 3.19 -5.59
N ASP A 96 -4.68 3.81 -5.04
CA ASP A 96 -5.23 5.04 -5.57
C ASP A 96 -4.58 6.26 -4.90
N ASN A 97 -3.91 7.09 -5.70
CA ASN A 97 -3.28 8.34 -5.24
C ASN A 97 -3.97 9.60 -5.79
N ALA A 98 -4.76 9.47 -6.84
CA ALA A 98 -5.34 10.65 -7.48
C ALA A 98 -6.47 11.27 -6.65
N LEU A 99 -7.44 10.46 -6.24
CA LEU A 99 -8.56 10.88 -5.39
C LEU A 99 -8.43 10.38 -3.95
N ALA A 100 -7.57 9.39 -3.72
CA ALA A 100 -7.31 8.77 -2.42
C ALA A 100 -8.61 8.34 -1.71
N THR A 101 -9.49 7.65 -2.44
CA THR A 101 -10.81 7.24 -1.98
C THR A 101 -10.70 6.15 -0.90
N MET A 102 -11.29 6.36 0.27
CA MET A 102 -11.45 5.33 1.28
C MET A 102 -12.51 4.31 0.84
N GLY A 103 -12.34 3.05 1.23
CA GLY A 103 -13.22 1.96 0.85
C GLY A 103 -12.92 1.35 -0.53
N ALA A 104 -11.88 1.84 -1.23
CA ALA A 104 -11.51 1.32 -2.55
C ALA A 104 -10.71 -0.01 -2.48
N GLY A 105 -10.15 -0.36 -1.33
CA GLY A 105 -9.23 -1.50 -1.19
C GLY A 105 -9.88 -2.84 -1.51
N LEU A 106 -11.03 -3.16 -0.90
CA LEU A 106 -11.75 -4.41 -1.13
C LEU A 106 -12.26 -4.54 -2.57
N PRO A 107 -12.99 -3.58 -3.15
CA PRO A 107 -13.41 -3.65 -4.55
C PRO A 107 -12.25 -3.78 -5.54
N SER A 108 -11.15 -3.09 -5.28
CA SER A 108 -9.93 -3.21 -6.10
C SER A 108 -9.34 -4.61 -6.04
N GLY A 109 -9.30 -5.23 -4.84
CA GLY A 109 -8.87 -6.61 -4.65
C GLY A 109 -9.76 -7.60 -5.39
N MET A 110 -11.08 -7.44 -5.30
CA MET A 110 -12.05 -8.26 -6.03
C MET A 110 -11.80 -8.18 -7.54
N MET A 111 -11.68 -6.97 -8.09
CA MET A 111 -11.43 -6.79 -9.51
C MET A 111 -10.06 -7.37 -9.93
N ALA A 112 -9.01 -7.15 -9.11
CA ALA A 112 -7.70 -7.73 -9.37
C ALA A 112 -7.76 -9.27 -9.43
N LYS A 113 -8.54 -9.91 -8.53
CA LYS A 113 -8.73 -11.36 -8.53
C LYS A 113 -9.54 -11.86 -9.73
N MET A 114 -10.59 -11.15 -10.11
CA MET A 114 -11.38 -11.48 -11.30
C MET A 114 -10.54 -11.48 -12.58
N ILE A 115 -9.66 -10.49 -12.75
CA ILE A 115 -8.80 -10.36 -13.93
C ILE A 115 -7.63 -11.34 -13.87
N ASN A 116 -7.15 -11.69 -12.67
CA ASN A 116 -5.99 -12.54 -12.45
C ASN A 116 -6.35 -13.77 -11.58
N PRO A 117 -7.18 -14.70 -12.05
CA PRO A 117 -7.73 -15.78 -11.23
C PRO A 117 -6.68 -16.73 -10.65
N ASN A 118 -5.52 -16.84 -11.31
CA ASN A 118 -4.44 -17.74 -10.90
C ASN A 118 -3.41 -17.10 -9.95
N LYS A 119 -3.51 -15.78 -9.66
CA LYS A 119 -2.61 -15.10 -8.74
C LYS A 119 -3.22 -15.03 -7.34
N LYS A 120 -2.37 -15.03 -6.32
CA LYS A 120 -2.80 -14.64 -4.97
C LYS A 120 -3.07 -13.14 -4.97
N VAL A 121 -4.18 -12.75 -4.36
CA VAL A 121 -4.53 -11.33 -4.19
C VAL A 121 -4.77 -11.05 -2.72
N VAL A 122 -4.07 -10.04 -2.21
CA VAL A 122 -4.22 -9.57 -0.84
C VAL A 122 -4.74 -8.14 -0.88
N SER A 123 -5.92 -7.91 -0.30
CA SER A 123 -6.47 -6.57 -0.11
C SER A 123 -6.17 -6.09 1.30
N VAL A 124 -5.48 -4.97 1.44
CA VAL A 124 -5.13 -4.38 2.72
C VAL A 124 -5.97 -3.12 2.93
N CYS A 125 -6.78 -3.14 3.97
CA CYS A 125 -7.70 -2.08 4.33
C CYS A 125 -7.45 -1.60 5.77
N GLY A 126 -7.78 -0.36 6.07
CA GLY A 126 -8.00 0.07 7.44
C GLY A 126 -9.42 -0.31 7.87
N ASP A 127 -9.66 -0.33 9.18
CA ASP A 127 -10.97 -0.60 9.76
C ASP A 127 -12.05 0.34 9.22
N GLY A 128 -11.82 1.64 9.25
CA GLY A 128 -12.79 2.63 8.74
C GLY A 128 -13.02 2.53 7.24
N GLY A 129 -11.98 2.27 6.44
CA GLY A 129 -12.10 2.08 4.99
C GLY A 129 -12.83 0.79 4.63
N PHE A 130 -12.50 -0.31 5.32
CA PHE A 130 -13.18 -1.60 5.10
C PHE A 130 -14.68 -1.51 5.37
N MET A 131 -15.09 -0.84 6.44
CA MET A 131 -16.51 -0.71 6.80
C MET A 131 -17.33 0.08 5.77
N MET A 132 -16.70 0.89 4.92
CA MET A 132 -17.43 1.64 3.87
C MET A 132 -17.98 0.74 2.77
N ASN A 133 -17.34 -0.41 2.49
CA ASN A 133 -17.72 -1.35 1.44
C ASN A 133 -17.71 -2.82 1.91
N SER A 134 -17.83 -3.07 3.21
CA SER A 134 -17.79 -4.43 3.80
C SER A 134 -18.87 -5.37 3.25
N GLN A 135 -20.02 -4.82 2.80
CA GLN A 135 -21.09 -5.59 2.14
C GLN A 135 -20.61 -6.31 0.88
N GLU A 136 -19.56 -5.83 0.23
CA GLU A 136 -18.99 -6.48 -0.96
C GLU A 136 -18.33 -7.84 -0.66
N MET A 137 -18.15 -8.18 0.62
CA MET A 137 -17.74 -9.54 1.00
C MET A 137 -18.77 -10.60 0.54
N GLU A 138 -20.07 -10.28 0.58
CA GLU A 138 -21.11 -11.15 -0.01
C GLU A 138 -20.87 -11.35 -1.50
N THR A 139 -20.63 -10.27 -2.22
CA THR A 139 -20.36 -10.33 -3.66
C THR A 139 -19.11 -11.17 -3.94
N ALA A 140 -18.04 -11.01 -3.14
CA ALA A 140 -16.82 -11.80 -3.29
C ALA A 140 -17.07 -13.31 -3.10
N VAL A 141 -17.85 -13.67 -2.08
CA VAL A 141 -18.22 -15.06 -1.79
C VAL A 141 -19.10 -15.64 -2.92
N ARG A 142 -20.13 -14.90 -3.34
CA ARG A 142 -21.05 -15.31 -4.41
C ARG A 142 -20.33 -15.51 -5.75
N LEU A 143 -19.28 -14.73 -6.02
CA LEU A 143 -18.46 -14.87 -7.21
C LEU A 143 -17.31 -15.89 -7.05
N GLY A 144 -17.17 -16.52 -5.88
CA GLY A 144 -16.12 -17.51 -5.61
C GLY A 144 -14.71 -16.92 -5.70
N LEU A 145 -14.53 -15.66 -5.30
CA LEU A 145 -13.24 -14.99 -5.37
C LEU A 145 -12.34 -15.44 -4.21
N ASP A 146 -11.30 -16.20 -4.54
CA ASP A 146 -10.24 -16.57 -3.59
C ASP A 146 -9.28 -15.38 -3.39
N LEU A 147 -9.62 -14.47 -2.49
CA LEU A 147 -8.80 -13.33 -2.11
C LEU A 147 -8.66 -13.25 -0.58
N THR A 148 -7.52 -12.75 -0.12
CA THR A 148 -7.27 -12.51 1.30
C THR A 148 -7.50 -11.03 1.62
N VAL A 149 -8.31 -10.74 2.63
CA VAL A 149 -8.50 -9.37 3.15
C VAL A 149 -7.79 -9.25 4.49
N ILE A 150 -6.89 -8.27 4.59
CA ILE A 150 -6.20 -7.93 5.83
C ILE A 150 -6.69 -6.58 6.30
N ILE A 151 -7.24 -6.53 7.52
CA ILE A 151 -7.72 -5.30 8.13
C ILE A 151 -6.70 -4.85 9.18
N LEU A 152 -6.12 -3.68 8.97
CA LEU A 152 -5.25 -3.02 9.92
C LEU A 152 -6.11 -2.09 10.77
N ASN A 153 -6.34 -2.52 12.00
CA ASN A 153 -7.25 -1.85 12.93
C ASN A 153 -6.49 -0.92 13.89
N ASP A 154 -6.75 0.37 13.80
CA ASP A 154 -6.32 1.38 14.76
C ASP A 154 -7.50 2.08 15.47
N ASN A 155 -8.72 1.61 15.25
CA ASN A 155 -9.98 2.14 15.79
C ASN A 155 -10.20 3.61 15.48
N ALA A 156 -9.69 4.10 14.35
CA ALA A 156 -9.78 5.51 14.01
C ALA A 156 -9.67 5.75 12.50
N TYR A 157 -10.09 6.93 12.08
CA TYR A 157 -9.66 7.51 10.80
C TYR A 157 -8.24 8.08 10.92
N GLY A 158 -7.26 7.18 11.09
CA GLY A 158 -5.90 7.49 11.52
C GLY A 158 -5.18 8.55 10.67
N MET A 159 -5.38 8.57 9.35
CA MET A 159 -4.76 9.57 8.46
C MET A 159 -5.32 10.98 8.72
N ILE A 160 -6.63 11.10 8.95
CA ILE A 160 -7.27 12.37 9.25
C ILE A 160 -6.83 12.85 10.65
N LYS A 161 -6.82 11.95 11.63
CA LYS A 161 -6.33 12.22 12.99
C LYS A 161 -4.89 12.73 12.99
N TRP A 162 -4.02 12.08 12.24
CA TRP A 162 -2.64 12.53 12.06
C TRP A 162 -2.56 13.94 11.45
N LYS A 163 -3.38 14.24 10.46
CA LYS A 163 -3.45 15.57 9.84
C LYS A 163 -3.96 16.62 10.82
N GLN A 164 -5.02 16.34 11.57
CA GLN A 164 -5.53 17.27 12.61
C GLN A 164 -4.44 17.62 13.63
N THR A 165 -3.78 16.60 14.18
CA THR A 165 -2.67 16.79 15.13
C THR A 165 -1.53 17.62 14.52
N GLY A 166 -1.14 17.31 13.28
CA GLY A 166 -0.08 18.05 12.58
C GLY A 166 -0.42 19.52 12.28
N MET A 167 -1.71 19.86 12.24
CA MET A 167 -2.21 21.24 12.06
C MET A 167 -2.54 21.94 13.38
N GLY A 168 -2.32 21.29 14.54
CA GLY A 168 -2.60 21.84 15.85
C GLY A 168 -4.08 21.81 16.25
N PHE A 169 -4.92 21.04 15.55
CA PHE A 169 -6.31 20.85 15.94
C PHE A 169 -6.47 19.73 16.96
N GLU A 170 -7.44 19.85 17.84
CA GLU A 170 -7.86 18.76 18.73
C GLU A 170 -8.52 17.63 17.91
N SER A 171 -8.35 16.38 18.39
CA SER A 171 -9.00 15.22 17.76
C SER A 171 -10.51 15.28 18.02
N PHE A 172 -11.31 15.26 16.97
CA PHE A 172 -12.77 15.30 17.07
C PHE A 172 -13.43 14.37 16.05
N GLY A 173 -14.30 13.48 16.54
CA GLY A 173 -15.17 12.65 15.68
C GLY A 173 -14.44 11.61 14.82
N LEU A 174 -13.21 11.25 15.16
CA LEU A 174 -12.37 10.37 14.34
C LEU A 174 -12.15 8.99 14.94
N ASP A 175 -12.46 8.81 16.22
CA ASP A 175 -12.33 7.54 16.91
C ASP A 175 -13.57 6.66 16.63
N LEU A 176 -13.34 5.46 16.12
CA LEU A 176 -14.40 4.52 15.74
C LEU A 176 -14.91 3.70 16.94
N GLY A 177 -14.29 3.89 18.11
CA GLY A 177 -14.62 3.11 19.31
C GLY A 177 -14.33 1.62 19.13
N ASN A 178 -14.89 0.78 20.00
CA ASN A 178 -14.73 -0.68 19.94
C ASN A 178 -15.72 -1.31 18.93
N LEU A 179 -15.83 -0.76 17.73
CA LEU A 179 -16.77 -1.25 16.72
C LEU A 179 -16.43 -2.65 16.16
N LEU A 180 -15.24 -3.18 16.46
CA LEU A 180 -14.74 -4.39 15.82
C LEU A 180 -14.33 -5.55 16.75
N PRO A 181 -15.04 -5.88 17.84
CA PRO A 181 -14.83 -7.19 18.47
C PRO A 181 -15.23 -8.35 17.54
N ILE A 182 -15.95 -8.07 16.44
CA ILE A 182 -16.50 -9.06 15.50
C ILE A 182 -15.48 -9.51 14.46
N ILE A 183 -14.45 -8.72 14.16
CA ILE A 183 -13.49 -9.03 13.07
C ILE A 183 -12.26 -9.83 13.56
N SER A 184 -12.04 -9.93 14.85
CA SER A 184 -10.92 -10.69 15.42
C SER A 184 -11.11 -12.22 15.41
N THR A 185 -12.21 -12.74 14.85
CA THR A 185 -12.58 -14.16 14.98
C THR A 185 -12.97 -14.84 13.65
N ILE A 186 -12.59 -14.30 12.49
CA ILE A 186 -12.76 -14.97 11.20
C ILE A 186 -11.43 -15.41 10.66
#